data_11f08f4ad5b7892095a1e6d2c911e715
#
_entry.id   11f08f4ad5b7892095a1e6d2c911e715
#
_cell.length_a   1.000
_cell.length_b   1.000
_cell.length_c   1.000
_cell.angle_alpha   90.00
_cell.angle_beta   90.00
_cell.angle_gamma   90.00
#
_symmetry.space_group_name_H-M   'P 1'
#
loop_
_entity.id
_entity.type
_entity.pdbx_description
1 polymer ?
#
loop_
_entity_poly.entity_id
_entity_poly.type
_entity_poly.pdbx_seq_one_letter_code
_entity_poly.pdbx_strand_id
1 'polypeptide(L)'
;GTSRRQRQMCIRDSYKIAESDVVIVDLGTATTFDVVNNKKEYLGGAIAPGIKISLDALTSKTASLKSVELDLPKKVVGKNTYEAIQSGLIFGHASMIDSMIERLLQELGTKPKIILTGGLSPIIQPALNLNAQYEENLTLVGLEEIFNLNN
;
A
#
# COMPACT_ATOMS: atom_id res chain seq x y z
N GLY A 1 -10.17 -7.59 -3.45
CA GLY A 1 -9.48 -6.55 -4.20
C GLY A 1 -10.34 -5.33 -4.44
N THR A 2 -9.72 -4.18 -4.60
CA THR A 2 -10.43 -2.95 -4.95
C THR A 2 -10.91 -3.00 -6.40
N SER A 3 -12.18 -2.68 -6.65
CA SER A 3 -12.71 -2.57 -8.01
C SER A 3 -12.07 -1.37 -8.73
N ARG A 4 -12.10 -1.37 -10.08
CA ARG A 4 -11.65 -0.23 -10.89
C ARG A 4 -12.33 1.09 -10.46
N ARG A 5 -13.61 1.01 -10.09
CA ARG A 5 -14.38 2.16 -9.62
C ARG A 5 -13.87 2.68 -8.26
N GLN A 6 -13.58 1.77 -7.33
CA GLN A 6 -13.02 2.13 -6.02
C GLN A 6 -11.64 2.77 -6.16
N ARG A 7 -10.78 2.28 -7.06
CA ARG A 7 -9.48 2.91 -7.36
C ARG A 7 -9.65 4.32 -7.89
N GLN A 8 -10.54 4.53 -8.85
CA GLN A 8 -10.79 5.86 -9.41
C GLN A 8 -11.29 6.85 -8.34
N MET A 9 -12.09 6.37 -7.38
CA MET A 9 -12.54 7.20 -6.25
C MET A 9 -11.39 7.59 -5.33
N CYS A 10 -10.54 6.64 -4.92
CA CYS A 10 -9.36 6.91 -4.10
C CYS A 10 -8.41 7.90 -4.78
N ILE A 11 -8.21 7.77 -6.09
CA ILE A 11 -7.37 8.64 -6.89
C ILE A 11 -7.90 10.08 -6.88
N ARG A 12 -9.20 10.26 -7.06
CA ARG A 12 -9.83 11.58 -7.06
C ARG A 12 -9.67 12.30 -5.73
N ASP A 13 -9.85 11.58 -4.61
CA ASP A 13 -9.67 12.14 -3.26
C ASP A 13 -8.24 12.50 -2.94
N SER A 14 -7.30 11.67 -3.34
CA SER A 14 -5.89 11.93 -3.17
C SER A 14 -5.45 13.18 -3.89
N TYR A 15 -6.04 13.48 -5.04
CA TYR A 15 -5.77 14.71 -5.75
C TYR A 15 -6.23 15.96 -4.97
N LYS A 16 -7.40 15.92 -4.30
CA LYS A 16 -7.87 17.02 -3.43
C LYS A 16 -6.92 17.30 -2.27
N ILE A 17 -6.35 16.24 -1.69
CA ILE A 17 -5.44 16.36 -0.55
C ILE A 17 -4.11 16.99 -0.98
N ALA A 18 -3.64 16.73 -2.18
CA ALA A 18 -2.26 17.00 -2.56
C ALA A 18 -2.04 18.17 -3.55
N GLU A 19 -2.99 18.53 -4.39
CA GLU A 19 -2.85 19.52 -5.49
C GLU A 19 -1.55 19.36 -6.34
N SER A 20 -1.00 18.14 -6.39
CA SER A 20 0.25 17.78 -7.06
C SER A 20 0.17 16.36 -7.62
N ASP A 21 1.24 15.89 -8.24
CA ASP A 21 1.35 14.47 -8.57
C ASP A 21 1.26 13.63 -7.28
N VAL A 22 0.59 12.49 -7.36
CA VAL A 22 0.32 11.62 -6.22
C VAL A 22 0.59 10.16 -6.59
N VAL A 23 1.23 9.44 -5.69
CA VAL A 23 1.27 7.98 -5.71
C VAL A 23 0.50 7.46 -4.50
N ILE A 24 -0.48 6.61 -4.75
CA ILE A 24 -1.27 5.96 -3.71
C ILE A 24 -0.79 4.52 -3.57
N VAL A 25 -0.41 4.14 -2.37
CA VAL A 25 -0.09 2.76 -2.01
C VAL A 25 -1.22 2.23 -1.14
N ASP A 26 -1.99 1.28 -1.68
CA ASP A 26 -3.09 0.62 -0.96
C ASP A 26 -2.64 -0.76 -0.47
N LEU A 27 -2.60 -0.91 0.85
CA LEU A 27 -2.23 -2.15 1.55
C LEU A 27 -3.49 -2.94 1.94
N GLY A 28 -4.18 -3.43 0.94
CA GLY A 28 -5.37 -4.29 1.08
C GLY A 28 -5.06 -5.76 0.78
N THR A 29 -6.01 -6.46 0.17
CA THR A 29 -5.85 -7.84 -0.31
C THR A 29 -4.66 -7.97 -1.26
N ALA A 30 -4.56 -7.04 -2.22
CA ALA A 30 -3.35 -6.80 -2.99
C ALA A 30 -2.69 -5.51 -2.51
N THR A 31 -1.39 -5.36 -2.74
CA THR A 31 -0.71 -4.08 -2.60
C THR A 31 -0.68 -3.42 -3.96
N THR A 32 -1.34 -2.27 -4.06
CA THR A 32 -1.43 -1.53 -5.32
C THR A 32 -0.71 -0.19 -5.24
N PHE A 33 -0.12 0.21 -6.36
CA PHE A 33 0.51 1.52 -6.55
C PHE A 33 -0.23 2.21 -7.68
N ASP A 34 -0.92 3.28 -7.40
CA ASP A 34 -1.67 4.05 -8.39
C ASP A 34 -1.08 5.46 -8.51
N VAL A 35 -0.85 5.89 -9.75
CA VAL A 35 -0.20 7.18 -10.04
C VAL A 35 -1.18 8.13 -10.70
N VAL A 36 -1.28 9.33 -10.15
CA VAL A 36 -2.09 10.43 -10.68
C VAL A 36 -1.22 11.66 -10.84
N ASN A 37 -1.26 12.29 -12.00
CA ASN A 37 -0.52 13.52 -12.23
C ASN A 37 -1.26 14.77 -11.74
N ASN A 38 -0.59 15.92 -11.79
CA ASN A 38 -1.15 17.22 -11.39
C ASN A 38 -2.31 17.71 -12.28
N LYS A 39 -2.53 17.07 -13.44
CA LYS A 39 -3.67 17.34 -14.34
C LYS A 39 -4.90 16.47 -14.05
N LYS A 40 -4.88 15.69 -12.96
CA LYS A 40 -5.93 14.73 -12.58
C LYS A 40 -6.04 13.53 -13.53
N GLU A 41 -4.98 13.20 -14.24
CA GLU A 41 -4.94 12.06 -15.13
C GLU A 41 -4.37 10.84 -14.40
N TYR A 42 -5.04 9.71 -14.50
CA TYR A 42 -4.54 8.43 -14.02
C TYR A 42 -3.51 7.88 -15.00
N LEU A 43 -2.27 7.79 -14.57
CA LEU A 43 -1.16 7.33 -15.42
C LEU A 43 -0.97 5.80 -15.40
N GLY A 44 -1.64 5.10 -14.51
CA GLY A 44 -1.47 3.67 -14.32
C GLY A 44 -0.82 3.35 -12.97
N GLY A 45 -0.27 2.15 -12.84
CA GLY A 45 0.32 1.74 -11.57
C GLY A 45 0.87 0.31 -11.62
N ALA A 46 1.07 -0.26 -10.44
CA ALA A 46 1.53 -1.63 -10.25
C ALA A 46 0.66 -2.36 -9.23
N ILE A 47 0.60 -3.68 -9.36
CA ILE A 47 -0.13 -4.54 -8.44
C ILE A 47 0.82 -5.66 -7.98
N ALA A 48 0.98 -5.82 -6.68
CA ALA A 48 1.74 -6.89 -6.07
C ALA A 48 0.85 -7.72 -5.13
N PRO A 49 1.21 -8.97 -4.83
CA PRO A 49 0.52 -9.74 -3.81
C PRO A 49 0.53 -9.00 -2.46
N GLY A 50 -0.60 -8.99 -1.77
CA GLY A 50 -0.70 -8.42 -0.42
C GLY A 50 0.05 -9.26 0.61
N ILE A 51 0.32 -8.66 1.77
CA ILE A 51 1.04 -9.34 2.87
C ILE A 51 0.27 -10.58 3.35
N LYS A 52 -1.05 -10.45 3.52
CA LYS A 52 -1.88 -11.56 3.98
C LYS A 52 -1.93 -12.71 2.99
N ILE A 53 -2.02 -12.45 1.69
CA ILE A 53 -1.93 -13.47 0.63
C ILE A 53 -0.57 -14.17 0.69
N SER A 54 0.51 -13.41 0.86
CA SER A 54 1.86 -13.96 0.96
C SER A 54 2.02 -14.84 2.21
N LEU A 55 1.46 -14.43 3.33
CA LEU A 55 1.43 -15.23 4.56
C LEU A 55 0.67 -16.53 4.35
N ASP A 56 -0.53 -16.47 3.79
CA ASP A 56 -1.38 -17.64 3.52
C ASP A 56 -0.67 -18.62 2.56
N ALA A 57 0.02 -18.11 1.56
CA ALA A 57 0.80 -18.92 0.62
C ALA A 57 1.97 -19.65 1.30
N LEU A 58 2.66 -19.01 2.25
CA LEU A 58 3.73 -19.64 3.02
C LEU A 58 3.21 -20.68 4.00
N THR A 59 2.13 -20.37 4.71
CA THR A 59 1.60 -21.25 5.78
C THR A 59 0.77 -22.42 5.24
N SER A 60 0.17 -22.30 4.07
CA SER A 60 -0.60 -23.40 3.46
C SER A 60 0.25 -24.60 3.05
N LYS A 61 1.55 -24.40 2.81
CA LYS A 61 2.49 -25.48 2.43
C LYS A 61 3.25 -26.07 3.61
N THR A 62 3.08 -25.54 4.81
CA THR A 62 3.77 -25.99 6.02
C THR A 62 2.74 -26.33 7.09
N ALA A 63 2.38 -27.62 7.19
CA ALA A 63 1.34 -28.13 8.10
C ALA A 63 1.62 -27.87 9.60
N SER A 64 2.82 -27.41 9.96
CA SER A 64 3.26 -27.21 11.35
C SER A 64 3.23 -25.73 11.81
N LEU A 65 3.02 -24.76 10.92
CA LEU A 65 2.96 -23.35 11.28
C LEU A 65 1.51 -22.92 11.51
N LYS A 66 1.13 -22.87 12.79
CA LYS A 66 -0.06 -22.16 13.22
C LYS A 66 0.08 -20.68 12.89
N SER A 67 -1.04 -19.99 12.68
CA SER A 67 -1.14 -18.60 12.25
C SER A 67 -0.05 -17.68 12.82
N VAL A 68 0.71 -17.05 11.91
CA VAL A 68 1.65 -15.98 12.25
C VAL A 68 0.87 -14.67 12.31
N GLU A 69 0.98 -13.94 13.41
CA GLU A 69 0.40 -12.60 13.52
C GLU A 69 1.25 -11.58 12.78
N LEU A 70 0.58 -10.65 12.09
CA LEU A 70 1.25 -9.58 11.33
C LEU A 70 1.49 -8.39 12.25
N ASP A 71 2.64 -8.41 12.92
CA ASP A 71 3.12 -7.31 13.76
C ASP A 71 4.54 -6.89 13.35
N LEU A 72 4.90 -5.66 13.64
CA LEU A 72 6.23 -5.14 13.35
C LEU A 72 7.27 -5.82 14.24
N PRO A 73 8.22 -6.61 13.67
CA PRO A 73 9.26 -7.23 14.47
C PRO A 73 10.26 -6.21 15.00
N LYS A 74 10.85 -6.50 16.15
CA LYS A 74 11.89 -5.64 16.75
C LYS A 74 13.22 -5.71 15.99
N LYS A 75 13.49 -6.82 15.29
CA LYS A 75 14.76 -7.08 14.59
C LYS A 75 14.48 -7.77 13.25
N VAL A 76 15.34 -7.50 12.28
CA VAL A 76 15.27 -8.13 10.96
C VAL A 76 15.64 -9.62 11.04
N VAL A 77 16.63 -9.97 11.86
CA VAL A 77 17.03 -11.36 12.03
C VAL A 77 16.12 -12.06 13.04
N GLY A 78 15.21 -12.89 12.55
CA GLY A 78 14.38 -13.76 13.38
C GLY A 78 15.13 -14.97 13.89
N LYS A 79 14.88 -15.38 15.12
CA LYS A 79 15.58 -16.49 15.80
C LYS A 79 14.85 -17.83 15.67
N ASN A 80 13.65 -17.83 15.14
CA ASN A 80 12.83 -19.03 14.90
C ASN A 80 12.02 -18.81 13.62
N THR A 81 11.32 -19.85 13.15
CA THR A 81 10.55 -19.79 11.91
C THR A 81 9.43 -18.76 11.96
N TYR A 82 8.75 -18.61 13.08
CA TYR A 82 7.70 -17.60 13.27
C TYR A 82 8.25 -16.17 13.09
N GLU A 83 9.31 -15.84 13.80
CA GLU A 83 9.96 -14.52 13.70
C GLU A 83 10.56 -14.28 12.31
N ALA A 84 11.12 -15.30 11.67
CA ALA A 84 11.70 -15.20 10.34
C ALA A 84 10.62 -14.91 9.28
N ILE A 85 9.47 -15.56 9.33
CA ILE A 85 8.32 -15.30 8.45
C ILE A 85 7.81 -13.87 8.68
N GLN A 86 7.59 -13.48 9.91
CA GLN A 86 7.11 -12.15 10.27
C GLN A 86 8.07 -11.06 9.77
N SER A 87 9.36 -11.25 9.97
CA SER A 87 10.40 -10.33 9.48
C SER A 87 10.40 -10.21 7.96
N GLY A 88 10.39 -11.33 7.25
CA GLY A 88 10.37 -11.34 5.78
C GLY A 88 9.13 -10.69 5.20
N LEU A 89 7.96 -10.94 5.79
CA LEU A 89 6.70 -10.34 5.35
C LEU A 89 6.66 -8.83 5.62
N ILE A 90 7.02 -8.38 6.80
CA ILE A 90 6.90 -6.96 7.18
C ILE A 90 8.06 -6.13 6.58
N PHE A 91 9.30 -6.46 6.92
CA PHE A 91 10.45 -5.70 6.39
C PHE A 91 10.66 -5.91 4.89
N GLY A 92 10.43 -7.14 4.39
CA GLY A 92 10.49 -7.43 2.96
C GLY A 92 9.46 -6.63 2.17
N HIS A 93 8.22 -6.56 2.68
CA HIS A 93 7.15 -5.78 2.06
C HIS A 93 7.42 -4.27 2.10
N ALA A 94 7.88 -3.76 3.24
CA ALA A 94 8.28 -2.36 3.36
C ALA A 94 9.41 -2.01 2.38
N SER A 95 10.42 -2.87 2.26
CA SER A 95 11.51 -2.70 1.30
C SER A 95 11.02 -2.72 -0.16
N MET A 96 10.07 -3.60 -0.48
CA MET A 96 9.43 -3.62 -1.79
C MET A 96 8.73 -2.28 -2.07
N ILE A 97 7.96 -1.75 -1.12
CA ILE A 97 7.27 -0.48 -1.27
C ILE A 97 8.27 0.66 -1.48
N ASP A 98 9.29 0.77 -0.62
CA ASP A 98 10.34 1.80 -0.75
C ASP A 98 10.99 1.76 -2.14
N SER A 99 11.38 0.59 -2.59
CA SER A 99 12.05 0.40 -3.88
C SER A 99 11.13 0.63 -5.08
N MET A 100 9.86 0.24 -4.98
CA MET A 100 8.85 0.51 -6.03
C MET A 100 8.59 2.00 -6.16
N ILE A 101 8.48 2.72 -5.05
CA ILE A 101 8.32 4.18 -5.07
C ILE A 101 9.54 4.84 -5.72
N GLU A 102 10.76 4.44 -5.37
CA GLU A 102 11.96 4.97 -6.02
C GLU A 102 11.94 4.80 -7.54
N ARG A 103 11.53 3.62 -8.03
CA ARG A 103 11.40 3.35 -9.46
C ARG A 103 10.33 4.24 -10.11
N LEU A 104 9.20 4.40 -9.46
CA LEU A 104 8.12 5.29 -9.94
C LEU A 104 8.58 6.74 -10.00
N LEU A 105 9.31 7.22 -8.99
CA LEU A 105 9.86 8.58 -8.98
C LEU A 105 10.86 8.82 -10.13
N GLN A 106 11.72 7.83 -10.39
CA GLN A 106 12.67 7.89 -11.50
C GLN A 106 11.96 7.95 -12.86
N GLU A 107 10.93 7.14 -13.05
CA GLU A 107 10.14 7.11 -14.28
C GLU A 107 9.35 8.40 -14.49
N LEU A 108 8.72 8.92 -13.45
CA LEU A 108 7.90 10.14 -13.51
C LEU A 108 8.75 11.41 -13.67
N GLY A 109 9.97 11.43 -13.14
CA GLY A 109 10.83 12.60 -13.14
C GLY A 109 10.32 13.75 -12.25
N THR A 110 9.33 13.49 -11.40
CA THR A 110 8.72 14.45 -10.46
C THR A 110 8.82 13.93 -9.02
N LYS A 111 8.43 14.77 -8.06
CA LYS A 111 8.36 14.39 -6.64
C LYS A 111 6.90 14.37 -6.18
N PRO A 112 6.15 13.32 -6.50
CA PRO A 112 4.76 13.20 -6.10
C PRO A 112 4.64 13.06 -4.59
N LYS A 113 3.48 13.42 -4.07
CA LYS A 113 3.09 13.09 -2.70
C LYS A 113 2.79 11.59 -2.62
N ILE A 114 3.30 10.94 -1.58
CA ILE A 114 3.04 9.53 -1.33
C ILE A 114 1.96 9.38 -0.27
N ILE A 115 0.88 8.71 -0.63
CA ILE A 115 -0.25 8.44 0.27
C ILE A 115 -0.36 6.94 0.49
N LEU A 116 -0.39 6.56 1.74
CA LEU A 116 -0.53 5.19 2.18
C LEU A 116 -1.96 4.98 2.68
N THR A 117 -2.63 3.93 2.22
CA THR A 117 -3.97 3.56 2.66
C THR A 117 -4.10 2.04 2.79
N GLY A 118 -5.22 1.58 3.33
CA GLY A 118 -5.48 0.16 3.57
C GLY A 118 -5.19 -0.27 5.00
N GLY A 119 -5.80 -1.39 5.42
CA GLY A 119 -5.83 -1.84 6.82
C GLY A 119 -4.47 -2.22 7.41
N LEU A 120 -3.48 -2.58 6.59
CA LEU A 120 -2.13 -2.95 7.05
C LEU A 120 -1.16 -1.76 7.08
N SER A 121 -1.59 -0.58 6.67
CA SER A 121 -0.75 0.62 6.65
C SER A 121 -0.14 0.98 8.01
N PRO A 122 -0.88 0.91 9.14
CA PRO A 122 -0.30 1.23 10.44
C PRO A 122 0.85 0.31 10.86
N ILE A 123 0.85 -0.94 10.39
CA ILE A 123 1.91 -1.92 10.69
C ILE A 123 3.13 -1.67 9.80
N ILE A 124 2.92 -1.34 8.54
CA ILE A 124 3.98 -1.17 7.55
C ILE A 124 4.63 0.20 7.62
N GLN A 125 3.87 1.25 7.88
CA GLN A 125 4.38 2.63 7.88
C GLN A 125 5.64 2.83 8.74
N PRO A 126 5.74 2.29 9.98
CA PRO A 126 6.94 2.43 10.79
C PRO A 126 8.19 1.73 10.20
N ALA A 127 8.00 0.76 9.30
CA ALA A 127 9.09 0.03 8.65
C ALA A 127 9.56 0.66 7.34
N LEU A 128 8.83 1.66 6.82
CA LEU A 128 9.20 2.38 5.60
C LEU A 128 10.35 3.35 5.86
N ASN A 129 11.25 3.48 4.88
CA ASN A 129 12.28 4.53 4.87
C ASN A 129 11.77 5.84 4.26
N LEU A 130 10.79 5.75 3.35
CA LEU A 130 10.19 6.91 2.72
C LEU A 130 9.19 7.60 3.65
N ASN A 131 8.94 8.89 3.38
CA ASN A 131 7.90 9.65 4.07
C ASN A 131 6.58 9.52 3.29
N ALA A 132 5.60 8.88 3.91
CA ALA A 132 4.26 8.69 3.35
C ALA A 132 3.20 9.19 4.33
N GLN A 133 2.16 9.84 3.80
CA GLN A 133 1.01 10.26 4.59
C GLN A 133 -0.01 9.11 4.62
N TYR A 134 -0.44 8.73 5.83
CA TYR A 134 -1.48 7.71 6.01
C TYR A 134 -2.88 8.34 5.98
N GLU A 135 -3.77 7.77 5.15
CA GLU A 135 -5.16 8.16 5.01
C GLU A 135 -6.09 6.94 5.14
N GLU A 136 -6.73 6.81 6.29
CA GLU A 136 -7.58 5.66 6.61
C GLU A 136 -8.85 5.59 5.75
N ASN A 137 -9.51 6.72 5.53
CA ASN A 137 -10.84 6.82 4.94
C ASN A 137 -10.86 7.31 3.49
N LEU A 138 -9.77 7.15 2.76
CA LEU A 138 -9.63 7.67 1.41
C LEU A 138 -10.77 7.19 0.47
N THR A 139 -11.14 5.91 0.55
CA THR A 139 -12.21 5.30 -0.26
C THR A 139 -13.61 5.83 0.12
N LEU A 140 -13.86 6.08 1.40
CA LEU A 140 -15.16 6.60 1.88
C LEU A 140 -15.38 8.04 1.42
N VAL A 141 -14.37 8.89 1.51
CA VAL A 141 -14.44 10.29 1.04
C VAL A 141 -14.68 10.33 -0.47
N GLY A 142 -14.08 9.42 -1.24
CA GLY A 142 -14.34 9.28 -2.67
C GLY A 142 -15.76 8.89 -3.02
N LEU A 143 -16.37 8.03 -2.21
CA LEU A 143 -17.77 7.66 -2.35
C LEU A 143 -18.72 8.86 -2.14
N GLU A 144 -18.51 9.61 -1.08
CA GLU A 144 -19.31 10.81 -0.77
C GLU A 144 -19.23 11.84 -1.89
N GLU A 145 -18.05 12.04 -2.45
CA GLU A 145 -17.85 13.01 -3.52
C GLU A 145 -18.56 12.64 -4.82
N ILE A 146 -18.59 11.36 -5.19
CA ILE A 146 -19.35 10.92 -6.37
C ILE A 146 -20.84 11.10 -6.15
N PHE A 147 -21.35 10.87 -4.94
CA PHE A 147 -22.73 11.17 -4.58
C PHE A 147 -23.04 12.65 -4.77
N ASN A 148 -22.16 13.54 -4.35
CA ASN A 148 -22.35 15.00 -4.47
C ASN A 148 -22.24 15.50 -5.91
N LEU A 149 -21.52 14.80 -6.79
CA LEU A 149 -21.40 15.17 -8.21
C LEU A 149 -22.58 14.68 -9.07
N ASN A 150 -23.35 13.68 -8.59
CA ASN A 150 -24.50 13.13 -9.30
C ASN A 150 -25.86 13.70 -8.82
N ASN A 151 -25.82 14.56 -7.84
CA ASN A 151 -26.95 15.35 -7.36
C ASN A 151 -26.77 16.82 -7.75
#